data_ce2f0df47871421969494bf9d27d31df
#
_entry.id   ce2f0df47871421969494bf9d27d31df
#
_cell.length_a   1.000
_cell.length_b   1.000
_cell.length_c   1.000
_cell.angle_alpha   90.00
_cell.angle_beta   90.00
_cell.angle_gamma   90.00
#
_symmetry.space_group_name_H-M   'P 1'
#
loop_
_entity.id
_entity.type
_entity.pdbx_description
1 polymer ?
#
loop_
_entity_poly.entity_id
_entity_poly.type
_entity_poly.pdbx_seq_one_letter_code
_entity_poly.pdbx_strand_id
1 'polypeptide(L)'
;MSDDQTRGRMLVLLIQRIVTLEQSGLAGWAIIAGTVIVVALAIMTIFSPLISPHNPIAINVGPLLSPPSYQFPLGTNHLGQDMLSRVISGGTIMFQVAILSVIVCLIIGVPIGLFASYTGGYADKVTSLVMDSIYAFPGLVLAIAIAAMLGPGVINMALSIAVVYVPSYYRIIRSQVLSIKELPYVEAARMMGANGSTTLFSYILPNIVPSIVAVATINFADAILTAAGLTFVGLGLPVSTPDWGWDLTYGRRLLTSGAWWVITFPGIMVVLLALGFTLIGEGLSELFNPRLQR
;
A
#
# COMPACT_ATOMS: atom_id res chain seq x y z
N MET A 1 -19.05 -31.90 -6.09
CA MET A 1 -19.95 -30.88 -6.69
C MET A 1 -20.41 -29.80 -5.70
N SER A 2 -19.87 -29.74 -4.47
CA SER A 2 -20.30 -28.81 -3.40
C SER A 2 -19.33 -27.63 -3.13
N ASP A 3 -18.10 -27.70 -3.62
CA ASP A 3 -17.05 -26.71 -3.26
C ASP A 3 -17.13 -25.42 -4.11
N ASP A 4 -17.57 -25.52 -5.34
CA ASP A 4 -17.69 -24.38 -6.26
C ASP A 4 -18.91 -23.49 -5.95
N GLN A 5 -20.00 -24.08 -5.42
CA GLN A 5 -21.16 -23.32 -4.97
C GLN A 5 -20.91 -22.54 -3.68
N THR A 6 -20.02 -23.03 -2.81
CA THR A 6 -19.68 -22.35 -1.56
C THR A 6 -18.79 -21.14 -1.81
N ARG A 7 -17.84 -21.24 -2.76
CA ARG A 7 -16.97 -20.14 -3.20
C ARG A 7 -17.76 -19.03 -3.91
N GLY A 8 -18.72 -19.42 -4.78
CA GLY A 8 -19.60 -18.46 -5.45
C GLY A 8 -20.51 -17.70 -4.48
N ARG A 9 -21.07 -18.37 -3.46
CA ARG A 9 -21.88 -17.73 -2.43
C ARG A 9 -21.08 -16.75 -1.54
N MET A 10 -19.84 -17.08 -1.23
CA MET A 10 -18.98 -16.22 -0.39
C MET A 10 -18.57 -14.94 -1.13
N LEU A 11 -18.28 -15.05 -2.43
CA LEU A 11 -18.03 -13.88 -3.30
C LEU A 11 -19.28 -13.01 -3.47
N VAL A 12 -20.44 -13.61 -3.67
CA VAL A 12 -21.73 -12.90 -3.78
C VAL A 12 -22.10 -12.22 -2.46
N LEU A 13 -21.84 -12.85 -1.32
CA LEU A 13 -22.08 -12.24 0.01
C LEU A 13 -21.11 -11.09 0.31
N LEU A 14 -19.85 -11.19 -0.13
CA LEU A 14 -18.87 -10.09 -0.05
C LEU A 14 -19.31 -8.92 -0.95
N ILE A 15 -19.70 -9.20 -2.18
CA ILE A 15 -20.19 -8.19 -3.14
C ILE A 15 -21.51 -7.57 -2.64
N GLN A 16 -22.46 -8.36 -2.11
CA GLN A 16 -23.68 -7.84 -1.53
C GLN A 16 -23.43 -6.99 -0.27
N ARG A 17 -22.48 -7.35 0.59
CA ARG A 17 -22.05 -6.49 1.71
C ARG A 17 -21.38 -5.19 1.27
N ILE A 18 -20.66 -5.22 0.15
CA ILE A 18 -20.06 -4.00 -0.45
C ILE A 18 -21.16 -3.13 -1.10
N VAL A 19 -22.17 -3.74 -1.73
CA VAL A 19 -23.27 -3.04 -2.40
C VAL A 19 -24.29 -2.45 -1.40
N THR A 20 -24.37 -2.99 -0.15
CA THR A 20 -25.15 -2.37 0.93
C THR A 20 -24.41 -1.22 1.64
N LEU A 21 -23.52 -0.52 0.94
CA LEU A 21 -22.78 0.65 1.46
C LEU A 21 -23.68 1.79 1.96
N GLU A 22 -24.93 1.86 1.50
CA GLU A 22 -25.92 2.81 2.02
C GLU A 22 -26.30 2.56 3.50
N GLN A 23 -26.13 1.33 4.01
CA GLN A 23 -26.43 0.98 5.41
C GLN A 23 -25.21 1.02 6.33
N SER A 24 -24.00 1.18 5.79
CA SER A 24 -22.75 1.13 6.56
C SER A 24 -22.28 2.49 7.10
N GLY A 25 -23.08 3.55 6.98
CA GLY A 25 -22.76 4.85 7.57
C GLY A 25 -21.44 5.46 7.07
N LEU A 26 -20.62 5.97 7.99
CA LEU A 26 -19.36 6.66 7.66
C LEU A 26 -18.32 5.76 6.99
N ALA A 27 -18.25 4.47 7.35
CA ALA A 27 -17.32 3.51 6.76
C ALA A 27 -17.55 3.32 5.25
N GLY A 28 -18.80 3.23 4.83
CA GLY A 28 -19.16 3.13 3.41
C GLY A 28 -18.73 4.35 2.61
N TRP A 29 -18.99 5.54 3.13
CA TRP A 29 -18.56 6.78 2.48
C TRP A 29 -17.04 6.91 2.41
N ALA A 30 -16.31 6.47 3.45
CA ALA A 30 -14.84 6.44 3.42
C ALA A 30 -14.30 5.54 2.31
N ILE A 31 -14.87 4.32 2.15
CA ILE A 31 -14.49 3.40 1.07
C ILE A 31 -14.76 4.02 -0.30
N ILE A 32 -15.94 4.60 -0.50
CA ILE A 32 -16.30 5.23 -1.78
C ILE A 32 -15.34 6.38 -2.09
N ALA A 33 -15.15 7.31 -1.16
CA ALA A 33 -14.27 8.46 -1.34
C ALA A 33 -12.83 8.02 -1.64
N GLY A 34 -12.30 7.09 -0.84
CA GLY A 34 -10.96 6.54 -1.03
C GLY A 34 -10.82 5.84 -2.39
N THR A 35 -11.82 5.04 -2.79
CA THR A 35 -11.82 4.35 -4.09
C THR A 35 -11.86 5.35 -5.25
N VAL A 36 -12.68 6.38 -5.17
CA VAL A 36 -12.74 7.43 -6.20
C VAL A 36 -11.38 8.11 -6.35
N ILE A 37 -10.73 8.47 -5.25
CA ILE A 37 -9.39 9.10 -5.27
C ILE A 37 -8.37 8.15 -5.91
N VAL A 38 -8.26 6.92 -5.43
CA VAL A 38 -7.26 5.95 -5.93
C VAL A 38 -7.48 5.63 -7.40
N VAL A 39 -8.73 5.39 -7.81
CA VAL A 39 -9.08 5.07 -9.21
C VAL A 39 -8.83 6.28 -10.12
N ALA A 40 -9.17 7.49 -9.69
CA ALA A 40 -8.90 8.70 -10.46
C ALA A 40 -7.40 8.90 -10.69
N LEU A 41 -6.57 8.74 -9.63
CA LEU A 41 -5.11 8.85 -9.74
C LEU A 41 -4.52 7.70 -10.57
N ALA A 42 -5.05 6.48 -10.45
CA ALA A 42 -4.61 5.35 -11.26
C ALA A 42 -4.92 5.57 -12.75
N ILE A 43 -6.14 6.01 -13.08
CA ILE A 43 -6.53 6.36 -14.46
C ILE A 43 -5.63 7.47 -14.99
N MET A 44 -5.44 8.56 -14.24
CA MET A 44 -4.55 9.65 -14.61
C MET A 44 -3.15 9.13 -14.93
N THR A 45 -2.61 8.25 -14.10
CA THR A 45 -1.25 7.71 -14.25
C THR A 45 -1.14 6.74 -15.43
N ILE A 46 -2.11 5.83 -15.61
CA ILE A 46 -2.13 4.84 -16.70
C ILE A 46 -2.25 5.54 -18.06
N PHE A 47 -3.09 6.54 -18.14
CA PHE A 47 -3.29 7.30 -19.36
C PHE A 47 -2.31 8.48 -19.52
N SER A 48 -1.30 8.60 -18.65
CA SER A 48 -0.31 9.68 -18.71
C SER A 48 0.33 9.88 -20.10
N PRO A 49 0.65 8.82 -20.89
CA PRO A 49 1.22 9.05 -22.22
C PRO A 49 0.28 9.74 -23.21
N LEU A 50 -1.05 9.68 -22.96
CA LEU A 50 -2.07 10.28 -23.82
C LEU A 50 -2.50 11.68 -23.36
N ILE A 51 -2.48 11.93 -22.04
CA ILE A 51 -3.03 13.17 -21.45
C ILE A 51 -1.93 14.18 -21.06
N SER A 52 -0.66 13.76 -20.99
CA SER A 52 0.44 14.68 -20.68
C SER A 52 0.66 15.67 -21.83
N PRO A 53 0.61 17.00 -21.58
CA PRO A 53 0.81 18.01 -22.63
C PRO A 53 2.19 17.93 -23.29
N HIS A 54 3.20 17.55 -22.49
CA HIS A 54 4.59 17.44 -22.94
C HIS A 54 5.20 16.10 -22.51
N ASN A 55 6.34 15.75 -23.09
CA ASN A 55 7.10 14.61 -22.61
C ASN A 55 7.67 14.92 -21.19
N PRO A 56 7.29 14.16 -20.15
CA PRO A 56 7.63 14.48 -18.75
C PRO A 56 9.12 14.40 -18.42
N ILE A 57 9.93 13.80 -19.30
CA ILE A 57 11.38 13.71 -19.16
C ILE A 57 12.14 14.74 -20.04
N ALA A 58 11.46 15.39 -20.98
CA ALA A 58 12.10 16.36 -21.87
C ALA A 58 12.51 17.61 -21.08
N ILE A 59 13.77 17.99 -21.21
CA ILE A 59 14.34 19.20 -20.61
C ILE A 59 14.20 20.39 -21.54
N ASN A 60 14.23 21.62 -21.00
CA ASN A 60 14.12 22.87 -21.77
C ASN A 60 12.83 22.98 -22.62
N VAL A 61 11.74 22.39 -22.16
CA VAL A 61 10.42 22.52 -22.80
C VAL A 61 9.85 23.93 -22.60
N GLY A 62 10.19 24.53 -21.45
CA GLY A 62 9.82 25.90 -21.11
C GLY A 62 10.95 26.65 -20.38
N PRO A 63 10.72 27.92 -20.01
CA PRO A 63 11.67 28.66 -19.16
C PRO A 63 11.93 27.94 -17.86
N LEU A 64 13.15 28.05 -17.34
CA LEU A 64 13.54 27.45 -16.05
C LEU A 64 12.76 28.12 -14.91
N LEU A 65 12.21 27.31 -14.00
CA LEU A 65 11.47 27.78 -12.80
C LEU A 65 10.39 28.81 -13.13
N SER A 66 9.69 28.63 -14.26
CA SER A 66 8.56 29.49 -14.61
C SER A 66 7.35 29.16 -13.71
N PRO A 67 6.72 30.15 -13.08
CA PRO A 67 5.53 29.93 -12.26
C PRO A 67 4.36 29.40 -13.10
N PRO A 68 3.31 28.87 -12.44
CA PRO A 68 2.08 28.47 -13.11
C PRO A 68 1.54 29.55 -14.05
N SER A 69 1.25 29.16 -15.30
CA SER A 69 0.82 30.05 -16.38
C SER A 69 -0.14 29.30 -17.32
N TYR A 70 -0.74 30.02 -18.27
CA TYR A 70 -1.60 29.38 -19.27
C TYR A 70 -0.88 28.34 -20.12
N GLN A 71 0.40 28.57 -20.43
CA GLN A 71 1.22 27.65 -21.22
C GLN A 71 1.73 26.46 -20.35
N PHE A 72 2.04 26.68 -19.08
CA PHE A 72 2.48 25.69 -18.12
C PHE A 72 1.59 25.75 -16.87
N PRO A 73 0.45 25.04 -16.84
CA PRO A 73 -0.55 25.18 -15.78
C PRO A 73 -0.03 24.94 -14.36
N LEU A 74 0.95 24.04 -14.19
CA LEU A 74 1.62 23.80 -12.92
C LEU A 74 3.05 24.34 -12.88
N GLY A 75 3.43 25.20 -13.84
CA GLY A 75 4.77 25.77 -13.95
C GLY A 75 5.81 24.79 -14.49
N THR A 76 7.08 25.20 -14.42
CA THR A 76 8.23 24.37 -14.84
C THR A 76 9.21 24.18 -13.68
N ASN A 77 10.03 23.14 -13.75
CA ASN A 77 11.08 22.89 -12.77
C ASN A 77 12.42 23.53 -13.16
N HIS A 78 13.48 23.21 -12.39
CA HIS A 78 14.84 23.71 -12.60
C HIS A 78 15.52 23.22 -13.90
N LEU A 79 14.94 22.21 -14.58
CA LEU A 79 15.38 21.71 -15.88
C LEU A 79 14.49 22.22 -17.03
N GLY A 80 13.53 23.09 -16.75
CA GLY A 80 12.54 23.56 -17.73
C GLY A 80 11.57 22.46 -18.16
N GLN A 81 11.38 21.43 -17.34
CA GLN A 81 10.39 20.36 -17.58
C GLN A 81 9.00 20.82 -17.13
N ASP A 82 7.96 20.41 -17.87
CA ASP A 82 6.58 20.72 -17.53
C ASP A 82 6.13 19.95 -16.28
N MET A 83 5.78 20.69 -15.22
CA MET A 83 5.35 20.11 -13.95
C MET A 83 4.02 19.38 -14.05
N LEU A 84 3.10 19.80 -14.93
CA LEU A 84 1.83 19.09 -15.13
C LEU A 84 2.07 17.68 -15.68
N SER A 85 2.89 17.56 -16.73
CA SER A 85 3.25 16.25 -17.30
C SER A 85 3.98 15.35 -16.31
N ARG A 86 4.86 15.93 -15.46
CA ARG A 86 5.56 15.17 -14.39
C ARG A 86 4.61 14.71 -13.31
N VAL A 87 3.68 15.54 -12.86
CA VAL A 87 2.67 15.19 -11.84
C VAL A 87 1.76 14.06 -12.34
N ILE A 88 1.29 14.15 -13.60
CA ILE A 88 0.45 13.12 -14.22
C ILE A 88 1.21 11.77 -14.30
N SER A 89 2.47 11.79 -14.69
CA SER A 89 3.26 10.55 -14.92
C SER A 89 3.93 10.00 -13.66
N GLY A 90 4.21 10.85 -12.66
CA GLY A 90 4.99 10.50 -11.47
C GLY A 90 4.33 9.46 -10.56
N GLY A 91 3.02 9.26 -10.68
CA GLY A 91 2.30 8.21 -9.97
C GLY A 91 2.71 6.79 -10.36
N THR A 92 3.23 6.58 -11.58
CA THR A 92 3.62 5.26 -12.08
C THR A 92 4.56 4.54 -11.12
N ILE A 93 5.61 5.23 -10.68
CA ILE A 93 6.61 4.68 -9.77
C ILE A 93 6.01 4.40 -8.40
N MET A 94 5.18 5.32 -7.88
CA MET A 94 4.54 5.15 -6.58
C MET A 94 3.62 3.93 -6.56
N PHE A 95 2.78 3.75 -7.59
CA PHE A 95 1.94 2.56 -7.72
C PHE A 95 2.75 1.28 -7.86
N GLN A 96 3.78 1.26 -8.71
CA GLN A 96 4.62 0.08 -8.91
C GLN A 96 5.30 -0.36 -7.61
N VAL A 97 5.95 0.57 -6.91
CA VAL A 97 6.64 0.27 -5.65
C VAL A 97 5.64 -0.21 -4.58
N ALA A 98 4.51 0.47 -4.42
CA ALA A 98 3.49 0.09 -3.44
C ALA A 98 2.89 -1.29 -3.74
N ILE A 99 2.51 -1.57 -4.99
CA ILE A 99 1.95 -2.87 -5.40
C ILE A 99 2.98 -3.99 -5.15
N LEU A 100 4.22 -3.81 -5.59
CA LEU A 100 5.25 -4.83 -5.42
C LEU A 100 5.57 -5.09 -3.95
N SER A 101 5.69 -4.04 -3.12
CA SER A 101 5.96 -4.21 -1.68
C SER A 101 4.83 -4.94 -0.97
N VAL A 102 3.56 -4.58 -1.23
CA VAL A 102 2.41 -5.26 -0.64
C VAL A 102 2.31 -6.72 -1.09
N ILE A 103 2.56 -7.00 -2.37
CA ILE A 103 2.59 -8.39 -2.87
C ILE A 103 3.67 -9.21 -2.14
N VAL A 104 4.87 -8.67 -1.98
CA VAL A 104 5.95 -9.35 -1.23
C VAL A 104 5.55 -9.56 0.23
N CYS A 105 4.96 -8.56 0.89
CA CYS A 105 4.45 -8.69 2.25
C CYS A 105 3.39 -9.80 2.36
N LEU A 106 2.46 -9.90 1.41
CA LEU A 106 1.44 -10.93 1.38
C LEU A 106 2.05 -12.33 1.18
N ILE A 107 2.98 -12.46 0.23
CA ILE A 107 3.63 -13.74 -0.10
C ILE A 107 4.50 -14.25 1.06
N ILE A 108 5.13 -13.36 1.82
CA ILE A 108 6.04 -13.72 2.92
C ILE A 108 5.33 -13.68 4.27
N GLY A 109 4.70 -12.56 4.59
CA GLY A 109 4.14 -12.31 5.93
C GLY A 109 2.93 -13.18 6.24
N VAL A 110 2.03 -13.40 5.24
CA VAL A 110 0.83 -14.21 5.45
C VAL A 110 1.18 -15.68 5.71
N PRO A 111 1.97 -16.38 4.89
CA PRO A 111 2.33 -17.76 5.16
C PRO A 111 3.10 -17.92 6.48
N ILE A 112 4.09 -17.06 6.75
CA ILE A 112 4.86 -17.12 7.99
C ILE A 112 3.93 -16.95 9.19
N GLY A 113 3.03 -15.95 9.15
CA GLY A 113 2.03 -15.72 10.20
C GLY A 113 1.11 -16.91 10.42
N LEU A 114 0.60 -17.50 9.33
CA LEU A 114 -0.28 -18.65 9.38
C LEU A 114 0.41 -19.88 9.99
N PHE A 115 1.52 -20.30 9.39
CA PHE A 115 2.16 -21.56 9.76
C PHE A 115 2.82 -21.51 11.14
N ALA A 116 3.57 -20.43 11.45
CA ALA A 116 4.22 -20.31 12.74
C ALA A 116 3.21 -20.28 13.90
N SER A 117 2.13 -19.52 13.75
CA SER A 117 1.12 -19.35 14.80
C SER A 117 0.22 -20.57 14.96
N TYR A 118 -0.08 -21.28 13.86
CA TYR A 118 -0.85 -22.51 13.90
C TYR A 118 -0.07 -23.63 14.59
N THR A 119 1.20 -23.81 14.21
CA THR A 119 2.10 -24.83 14.79
C THR A 119 2.40 -24.53 16.25
N GLY A 120 2.59 -23.25 16.60
CA GLY A 120 2.90 -22.82 17.96
C GLY A 120 4.31 -23.22 18.42
N GLY A 121 4.51 -23.32 19.75
CA GLY A 121 5.74 -23.80 20.35
C GLY A 121 6.99 -22.98 19.96
N TYR A 122 8.06 -23.67 19.59
CA TYR A 122 9.33 -23.04 19.20
C TYR A 122 9.23 -22.26 17.89
N ALA A 123 8.46 -22.75 16.91
CA ALA A 123 8.28 -22.08 15.63
C ALA A 123 7.68 -20.67 15.82
N ASP A 124 6.60 -20.57 16.60
CA ASP A 124 5.97 -19.29 16.92
C ASP A 124 6.93 -18.37 17.72
N LYS A 125 7.63 -18.89 18.73
CA LYS A 125 8.54 -18.10 19.56
C LYS A 125 9.71 -17.52 18.76
N VAL A 126 10.38 -18.33 17.94
CA VAL A 126 11.53 -17.88 17.14
C VAL A 126 11.10 -16.89 16.08
N THR A 127 9.99 -17.18 15.38
CA THR A 127 9.47 -16.27 14.37
C THR A 127 9.04 -14.94 14.98
N SER A 128 8.34 -14.97 16.13
CA SER A 128 7.98 -13.72 16.85
C SER A 128 9.22 -12.92 17.24
N LEU A 129 10.26 -13.57 17.77
CA LEU A 129 11.50 -12.87 18.13
C LEU A 129 12.15 -12.18 16.92
N VAL A 130 12.21 -12.85 15.77
CA VAL A 130 12.77 -12.27 14.54
C VAL A 130 11.92 -11.10 14.07
N MET A 131 10.60 -11.25 14.01
CA MET A 131 9.68 -10.19 13.57
C MET A 131 9.70 -9.00 14.54
N ASP A 132 9.75 -9.24 15.83
CA ASP A 132 9.82 -8.17 16.83
C ASP A 132 11.17 -7.45 16.78
N SER A 133 12.26 -8.16 16.48
CA SER A 133 13.59 -7.56 16.28
C SER A 133 13.61 -6.60 15.08
N ILE A 134 12.98 -6.98 13.95
CA ILE A 134 12.85 -6.10 12.78
C ILE A 134 11.97 -4.90 13.13
N TYR A 135 10.84 -5.12 13.79
CA TYR A 135 9.88 -4.08 14.16
C TYR A 135 10.39 -3.10 15.22
N ALA A 136 11.45 -3.45 15.96
CA ALA A 136 12.09 -2.56 16.92
C ALA A 136 12.83 -1.38 16.27
N PHE A 137 13.19 -1.49 14.99
CA PHE A 137 13.81 -0.39 14.27
C PHE A 137 12.75 0.60 13.76
N PRO A 138 13.05 1.92 13.78
CA PRO A 138 12.21 2.90 13.10
C PRO A 138 12.08 2.55 11.62
N GLY A 139 10.83 2.30 11.16
CA GLY A 139 10.57 1.68 9.83
C GLY A 139 11.25 2.41 8.67
N LEU A 140 11.10 3.74 8.59
CA LEU A 140 11.73 4.53 7.53
C LEU A 140 13.28 4.46 7.57
N VAL A 141 13.87 4.44 8.78
CA VAL A 141 15.33 4.34 8.93
C VAL A 141 15.83 2.99 8.44
N LEU A 142 15.12 1.91 8.78
CA LEU A 142 15.45 0.56 8.30
C LEU A 142 15.29 0.46 6.78
N ALA A 143 14.20 1.02 6.22
CA ALA A 143 13.99 1.06 4.78
C ALA A 143 15.13 1.79 4.05
N ILE A 144 15.57 2.95 4.57
CA ILE A 144 16.70 3.72 4.05
C ILE A 144 17.98 2.88 4.06
N ALA A 145 18.28 2.22 5.18
CA ALA A 145 19.49 1.40 5.30
C ALA A 145 19.50 0.25 4.28
N ILE A 146 18.38 -0.46 4.13
CA ILE A 146 18.25 -1.57 3.16
C ILE A 146 18.33 -1.04 1.71
N ALA A 147 17.61 0.05 1.39
CA ALA A 147 17.60 0.65 0.07
C ALA A 147 19.00 1.14 -0.34
N ALA A 148 19.75 1.72 0.60
CA ALA A 148 21.14 2.14 0.36
C ALA A 148 22.08 0.96 0.04
N MET A 149 21.85 -0.20 0.64
CA MET A 149 22.61 -1.43 0.38
C MET A 149 22.24 -2.07 -0.96
N LEU A 150 20.95 -2.07 -1.32
CA LEU A 150 20.46 -2.69 -2.56
C LEU A 150 20.70 -1.80 -3.80
N GLY A 151 20.86 -0.50 -3.59
CA GLY A 151 20.99 0.49 -4.66
C GLY A 151 19.65 0.90 -5.28
N PRO A 152 19.69 1.83 -6.26
CA PRO A 152 18.51 2.39 -6.90
C PRO A 152 17.71 1.33 -7.69
N GLY A 153 16.40 1.46 -7.73
CA GLY A 153 15.50 0.59 -8.50
C GLY A 153 14.16 0.35 -7.84
N VAL A 154 13.11 0.21 -8.65
CA VAL A 154 11.73 -0.04 -8.17
C VAL A 154 11.66 -1.30 -7.31
N ILE A 155 12.29 -2.40 -7.77
CA ILE A 155 12.32 -3.67 -7.06
C ILE A 155 13.06 -3.53 -5.72
N ASN A 156 14.20 -2.86 -5.71
CA ASN A 156 15.01 -2.66 -4.52
C ASN A 156 14.28 -1.82 -3.46
N MET A 157 13.58 -0.77 -3.90
CA MET A 157 12.70 0.03 -3.05
C MET A 157 11.55 -0.82 -2.48
N ALA A 158 10.87 -1.59 -3.33
CA ALA A 158 9.77 -2.45 -2.92
C ALA A 158 10.22 -3.51 -1.90
N LEU A 159 11.38 -4.14 -2.11
CA LEU A 159 11.95 -5.11 -1.17
C LEU A 159 12.33 -4.46 0.17
N SER A 160 12.93 -3.27 0.12
CA SER A 160 13.29 -2.51 1.33
C SER A 160 12.05 -2.18 2.18
N ILE A 161 10.97 -1.75 1.53
CA ILE A 161 9.70 -1.47 2.16
C ILE A 161 9.07 -2.77 2.69
N ALA A 162 9.08 -3.84 1.90
CA ALA A 162 8.50 -5.11 2.31
C ALA A 162 9.14 -5.69 3.58
N VAL A 163 10.47 -5.65 3.71
CA VAL A 163 11.15 -6.12 4.93
C VAL A 163 10.65 -5.40 6.18
N VAL A 164 10.37 -4.09 6.07
CA VAL A 164 9.86 -3.28 7.18
C VAL A 164 8.42 -3.66 7.56
N TYR A 165 7.58 -3.99 6.57
CA TYR A 165 6.14 -4.21 6.81
C TYR A 165 5.75 -5.68 6.97
N VAL A 166 6.57 -6.68 6.57
CA VAL A 166 6.32 -8.10 6.82
C VAL A 166 5.99 -8.41 8.28
N PRO A 167 6.69 -7.84 9.30
CA PRO A 167 6.34 -8.06 10.69
C PRO A 167 4.93 -7.61 11.08
N SER A 168 4.42 -6.55 10.46
CA SER A 168 3.05 -6.07 10.69
C SER A 168 2.02 -7.11 10.24
N TYR A 169 2.19 -7.68 9.04
CA TYR A 169 1.33 -8.77 8.56
C TYR A 169 1.41 -10.00 9.47
N TYR A 170 2.64 -10.43 9.79
CA TYR A 170 2.86 -11.55 10.70
C TYR A 170 2.08 -11.36 12.02
N ARG A 171 2.23 -10.20 12.65
CA ARG A 171 1.63 -9.92 13.97
C ARG A 171 0.11 -9.95 13.94
N ILE A 172 -0.50 -9.37 12.91
CA ILE A 172 -1.95 -9.35 12.76
C ILE A 172 -2.48 -10.75 12.48
N ILE A 173 -1.86 -11.48 11.55
CA ILE A 173 -2.26 -12.83 11.22
C ILE A 173 -2.08 -13.76 12.43
N ARG A 174 -0.95 -13.62 13.13
CA ARG A 174 -0.70 -14.37 14.36
C ARG A 174 -1.81 -14.19 15.39
N SER A 175 -2.21 -12.94 15.65
CA SER A 175 -3.29 -12.65 16.61
C SER A 175 -4.61 -13.27 16.20
N GLN A 176 -4.95 -13.22 14.92
CA GLN A 176 -6.17 -13.79 14.36
C GLN A 176 -6.14 -15.34 14.41
N VAL A 177 -5.03 -15.96 14.00
CA VAL A 177 -4.87 -17.43 14.05
C VAL A 177 -5.01 -17.94 15.48
N LEU A 178 -4.33 -17.29 16.44
CA LEU A 178 -4.40 -17.66 17.85
C LEU A 178 -5.82 -17.56 18.41
N SER A 179 -6.56 -16.53 17.99
CA SER A 179 -7.97 -16.34 18.41
C SER A 179 -8.91 -17.36 17.77
N ILE A 180 -8.77 -17.62 16.47
CA ILE A 180 -9.70 -18.48 15.73
C ILE A 180 -9.47 -19.97 16.02
N LYS A 181 -8.23 -20.40 16.22
CA LYS A 181 -7.92 -21.82 16.47
C LYS A 181 -8.53 -22.39 17.77
N GLU A 182 -8.92 -21.51 18.70
CA GLU A 182 -9.56 -21.85 19.99
C GLU A 182 -11.10 -21.86 19.89
N LEU A 183 -11.68 -21.56 18.72
CA LEU A 183 -13.14 -21.51 18.57
C LEU A 183 -13.74 -22.91 18.47
N PRO A 184 -14.95 -23.14 19.07
CA PRO A 184 -15.56 -24.47 19.17
C PRO A 184 -15.73 -25.19 17.82
N TYR A 185 -16.02 -24.47 16.74
CA TYR A 185 -16.19 -25.10 15.43
C TYR A 185 -14.88 -25.62 14.85
N VAL A 186 -13.73 -25.01 15.18
CA VAL A 186 -12.40 -25.48 14.77
C VAL A 186 -12.03 -26.73 15.56
N GLU A 187 -12.36 -26.76 16.86
CA GLU A 187 -12.16 -27.92 17.72
C GLU A 187 -13.03 -29.10 17.25
N ALA A 188 -14.31 -28.86 16.98
CA ALA A 188 -15.21 -29.86 16.42
C ALA A 188 -14.70 -30.45 15.10
N ALA A 189 -14.20 -29.61 14.19
CA ALA A 189 -13.59 -30.08 12.94
C ALA A 189 -12.40 -31.02 13.18
N ARG A 190 -11.54 -30.69 14.15
CA ARG A 190 -10.41 -31.58 14.55
C ARG A 190 -10.88 -32.89 15.13
N MET A 191 -11.91 -32.85 16.00
CA MET A 191 -12.49 -34.07 16.58
C MET A 191 -13.14 -34.97 15.52
N MET A 192 -13.66 -34.38 14.43
CA MET A 192 -14.17 -35.11 13.26
C MET A 192 -13.07 -35.63 12.30
N GLY A 193 -11.80 -35.44 12.66
CA GLY A 193 -10.66 -35.97 11.89
C GLY A 193 -10.06 -35.00 10.86
N ALA A 194 -10.39 -33.70 10.91
CA ALA A 194 -9.72 -32.72 10.06
C ALA A 194 -8.23 -32.65 10.39
N ASN A 195 -7.40 -32.87 9.37
CA ASN A 195 -5.95 -32.72 9.52
C ASN A 195 -5.54 -31.24 9.65
N GLY A 196 -4.27 -30.98 10.02
CA GLY A 196 -3.76 -29.63 10.25
C GLY A 196 -3.89 -28.71 9.02
N SER A 197 -3.63 -29.23 7.83
CA SER A 197 -3.77 -28.48 6.59
C SER A 197 -5.23 -28.10 6.31
N THR A 198 -6.15 -29.06 6.43
CA THR A 198 -7.60 -28.80 6.28
C THR A 198 -8.07 -27.76 7.30
N THR A 199 -7.64 -27.89 8.57
CA THR A 199 -7.99 -26.93 9.61
C THR A 199 -7.50 -25.53 9.26
N LEU A 200 -6.24 -25.40 8.81
CA LEU A 200 -5.63 -24.11 8.49
C LEU A 200 -6.28 -23.45 7.28
N PHE A 201 -6.42 -24.19 6.15
CA PHE A 201 -6.87 -23.61 4.89
C PHE A 201 -8.39 -23.54 4.74
N SER A 202 -9.14 -24.46 5.36
CA SER A 202 -10.60 -24.49 5.19
C SER A 202 -11.36 -23.84 6.35
N TYR A 203 -10.78 -23.78 7.54
CA TYR A 203 -11.48 -23.24 8.72
C TYR A 203 -10.87 -21.96 9.26
N ILE A 204 -9.53 -21.78 9.23
CA ILE A 204 -8.86 -20.60 9.78
C ILE A 204 -8.68 -19.51 8.71
N LEU A 205 -7.98 -19.83 7.62
CA LEU A 205 -7.62 -18.85 6.58
C LEU A 205 -8.82 -18.08 6.03
N PRO A 206 -9.97 -18.70 5.67
CA PRO A 206 -11.10 -17.93 5.14
C PRO A 206 -11.65 -16.88 6.11
N ASN A 207 -11.54 -17.13 7.41
CA ASN A 207 -12.03 -16.21 8.44
C ASN A 207 -11.09 -15.01 8.68
N ILE A 208 -9.80 -15.13 8.31
CA ILE A 208 -8.83 -14.03 8.46
C ILE A 208 -8.60 -13.24 7.17
N VAL A 209 -9.06 -13.73 6.01
CA VAL A 209 -8.93 -13.02 4.72
C VAL A 209 -9.45 -11.57 4.79
N PRO A 210 -10.62 -11.27 5.40
CA PRO A 210 -11.07 -9.89 5.53
C PRO A 210 -10.06 -8.99 6.26
N SER A 211 -9.46 -9.47 7.34
CA SER A 211 -8.43 -8.73 8.08
C SER A 211 -7.14 -8.56 7.25
N ILE A 212 -6.75 -9.58 6.47
CA ILE A 212 -5.60 -9.48 5.57
C ILE A 212 -5.82 -8.39 4.53
N VAL A 213 -7.01 -8.33 3.92
CA VAL A 213 -7.36 -7.31 2.90
C VAL A 213 -7.33 -5.92 3.51
N ALA A 214 -7.94 -5.71 4.69
CA ALA A 214 -7.95 -4.42 5.36
C ALA A 214 -6.52 -3.92 5.66
N VAL A 215 -5.68 -4.80 6.23
CA VAL A 215 -4.27 -4.47 6.53
C VAL A 215 -3.46 -4.22 5.26
N ALA A 216 -3.64 -5.04 4.22
CA ALA A 216 -2.97 -4.83 2.94
C ALA A 216 -3.30 -3.44 2.37
N THR A 217 -4.54 -3.01 2.48
CA THR A 217 -4.97 -1.69 1.99
C THR A 217 -4.35 -0.54 2.78
N ILE A 218 -4.28 -0.64 4.11
CA ILE A 218 -3.58 0.35 4.94
C ILE A 218 -2.08 0.39 4.59
N ASN A 219 -1.46 -0.78 4.43
CA ASN A 219 -0.05 -0.85 4.10
C ASN A 219 0.28 -0.33 2.69
N PHE A 220 -0.69 -0.22 1.77
CA PHE A 220 -0.47 0.54 0.54
C PHE A 220 -0.17 2.02 0.83
N ALA A 221 -0.93 2.65 1.74
CA ALA A 221 -0.69 4.04 2.12
C ALA A 221 0.70 4.21 2.76
N ASP A 222 1.05 3.32 3.69
CA ASP A 222 2.35 3.32 4.35
C ASP A 222 3.50 3.11 3.36
N ALA A 223 3.34 2.20 2.39
CA ALA A 223 4.31 1.93 1.34
C ALA A 223 4.53 3.14 0.44
N ILE A 224 3.46 3.87 0.08
CA ILE A 224 3.53 5.10 -0.71
C ILE A 224 4.32 6.18 0.05
N LEU A 225 3.99 6.40 1.32
CA LEU A 225 4.69 7.39 2.15
C LEU A 225 6.16 7.03 2.35
N THR A 226 6.46 5.74 2.56
CA THR A 226 7.83 5.25 2.70
C THR A 226 8.60 5.37 1.38
N ALA A 227 7.98 5.03 0.23
CA ALA A 227 8.57 5.20 -1.08
C ALA A 227 8.89 6.68 -1.37
N ALA A 228 7.94 7.58 -1.10
CA ALA A 228 8.17 9.02 -1.21
C ALA A 228 9.31 9.48 -0.29
N GLY A 229 9.41 8.94 0.93
CA GLY A 229 10.49 9.19 1.87
C GLY A 229 11.85 8.70 1.37
N LEU A 230 11.92 7.50 0.79
CA LEU A 230 13.15 6.96 0.21
C LEU A 230 13.65 7.83 -0.96
N THR A 231 12.77 8.18 -1.88
CA THR A 231 13.12 9.05 -3.02
C THR A 231 13.45 10.47 -2.57
N PHE A 232 12.77 10.98 -1.54
CA PHE A 232 13.07 12.28 -0.91
C PHE A 232 14.48 12.35 -0.32
N VAL A 233 15.01 11.25 0.20
CA VAL A 233 16.41 11.16 0.68
C VAL A 233 17.41 10.90 -0.46
N GLY A 234 16.92 10.62 -1.66
CA GLY A 234 17.76 10.39 -2.84
C GLY A 234 18.03 8.92 -3.15
N LEU A 235 17.31 7.99 -2.52
CA LEU A 235 17.45 6.54 -2.73
C LEU A 235 16.40 5.99 -3.72
N GLY A 236 15.95 6.84 -4.64
CA GLY A 236 14.96 6.48 -5.66
C GLY A 236 15.59 6.06 -6.99
N LEU A 237 14.85 6.32 -8.05
CA LEU A 237 15.26 6.08 -9.44
C LEU A 237 16.13 7.23 -9.96
N PRO A 238 16.78 7.08 -11.15
CA PRO A 238 17.49 8.18 -11.78
C PRO A 238 16.61 9.42 -11.97
N VAL A 239 17.21 10.61 -11.86
CA VAL A 239 16.55 11.95 -11.90
C VAL A 239 15.68 12.18 -13.13
N SER A 240 15.97 11.51 -14.24
CA SER A 240 15.21 11.61 -15.48
C SER A 240 13.80 11.03 -15.37
N THR A 241 13.58 10.08 -14.46
CA THR A 241 12.28 9.41 -14.30
C THR A 241 11.30 10.33 -13.57
N PRO A 242 10.07 10.56 -14.08
CA PRO A 242 9.05 11.26 -13.35
C PRO A 242 8.70 10.51 -12.07
N ASP A 243 8.85 11.16 -10.92
CA ASP A 243 8.61 10.58 -9.60
C ASP A 243 8.28 11.70 -8.63
N TRP A 244 7.13 11.60 -7.97
CA TRP A 244 6.70 12.63 -7.01
C TRP A 244 7.68 12.84 -5.87
N GLY A 245 8.35 11.78 -5.37
CA GLY A 245 9.35 11.90 -4.31
C GLY A 245 10.62 12.64 -4.76
N TRP A 246 11.05 12.43 -5.99
CA TRP A 246 12.15 13.22 -6.60
C TRP A 246 11.77 14.69 -6.74
N ASP A 247 10.59 14.98 -7.24
CA ASP A 247 10.14 16.38 -7.38
C ASP A 247 10.01 17.07 -6.02
N LEU A 248 9.61 16.35 -4.96
CA LEU A 248 9.65 16.86 -3.58
C LEU A 248 11.07 17.20 -3.12
N THR A 249 12.06 16.35 -3.44
CA THR A 249 13.48 16.57 -3.07
C THR A 249 14.04 17.86 -3.65
N TYR A 250 13.80 18.05 -4.94
CA TYR A 250 14.25 19.28 -5.63
C TYR A 250 13.42 20.49 -5.23
N GLY A 251 12.10 20.32 -5.15
CA GLY A 251 11.17 21.37 -4.74
C GLY A 251 11.53 21.96 -3.38
N ARG A 252 11.94 21.13 -2.41
CA ARG A 252 12.42 21.59 -1.11
C ARG A 252 13.59 22.58 -1.22
N ARG A 253 14.55 22.29 -2.10
CA ARG A 253 15.73 23.14 -2.31
C ARG A 253 15.38 24.46 -3.01
N LEU A 254 14.31 24.45 -3.79
CA LEU A 254 13.85 25.60 -4.60
C LEU A 254 12.85 26.50 -3.87
N LEU A 255 12.39 26.13 -2.67
CA LEU A 255 11.48 26.96 -1.87
C LEU A 255 12.06 28.35 -1.59
N THR A 256 13.36 28.44 -1.33
CA THR A 256 14.06 29.70 -1.06
C THR A 256 14.12 30.64 -2.28
N SER A 257 13.99 30.08 -3.49
CA SER A 257 13.90 30.86 -4.73
C SER A 257 12.46 31.20 -5.12
N GLY A 258 11.47 30.86 -4.28
CA GLY A 258 10.05 31.15 -4.50
C GLY A 258 9.33 30.13 -5.39
N ALA A 259 9.99 29.07 -5.86
CA ALA A 259 9.40 28.07 -6.76
C ALA A 259 8.59 27.00 -5.98
N TRP A 260 7.57 27.45 -5.24
CA TRP A 260 6.74 26.63 -4.37
C TRP A 260 5.93 25.54 -5.10
N TRP A 261 5.61 25.73 -6.37
CA TRP A 261 4.81 24.79 -7.17
C TRP A 261 5.51 23.46 -7.39
N VAL A 262 6.84 23.46 -7.44
CA VAL A 262 7.65 22.25 -7.69
C VAL A 262 7.51 21.21 -6.55
N ILE A 263 7.28 21.66 -5.32
CA ILE A 263 7.05 20.78 -4.17
C ILE A 263 5.57 20.56 -3.90
N THR A 264 4.74 21.59 -4.07
CA THR A 264 3.33 21.54 -3.63
C THR A 264 2.52 20.54 -4.41
N PHE A 265 2.61 20.55 -5.75
CA PHE A 265 1.77 19.68 -6.57
C PHE A 265 2.13 18.19 -6.43
N PRO A 266 3.41 17.76 -6.49
CA PRO A 266 3.75 16.37 -6.21
C PRO A 266 3.40 15.96 -4.78
N GLY A 267 3.57 16.86 -3.80
CA GLY A 267 3.19 16.62 -2.41
C GLY A 267 1.71 16.35 -2.23
N ILE A 268 0.85 17.13 -2.89
CA ILE A 268 -0.60 16.90 -2.89
C ILE A 268 -0.92 15.51 -3.46
N MET A 269 -0.27 15.08 -4.54
CA MET A 269 -0.52 13.77 -5.15
C MET A 269 -0.14 12.62 -4.21
N VAL A 270 1.01 12.70 -3.53
CA VAL A 270 1.41 11.71 -2.51
C VAL A 270 0.39 11.64 -1.38
N VAL A 271 -0.03 12.80 -0.85
CA VAL A 271 -1.03 12.87 0.22
C VAL A 271 -2.38 12.31 -0.21
N LEU A 272 -2.87 12.68 -1.41
CA LEU A 272 -4.14 12.19 -1.93
C LEU A 272 -4.11 10.68 -2.14
N LEU A 273 -3.02 10.13 -2.68
CA LEU A 273 -2.91 8.69 -2.91
C LEU A 273 -2.85 7.91 -1.59
N ALA A 274 -2.06 8.37 -0.63
CA ALA A 274 -2.00 7.76 0.70
C ALA A 274 -3.35 7.86 1.42
N LEU A 275 -3.99 9.04 1.41
CA LEU A 275 -5.32 9.25 1.99
C LEU A 275 -6.37 8.32 1.35
N GLY A 276 -6.34 8.17 0.03
CA GLY A 276 -7.26 7.28 -0.68
C GLY A 276 -7.17 5.85 -0.18
N PHE A 277 -5.97 5.29 -0.07
CA PHE A 277 -5.77 3.94 0.46
C PHE A 277 -6.10 3.83 1.96
N THR A 278 -5.77 4.84 2.76
CA THR A 278 -6.13 4.87 4.20
C THR A 278 -7.64 4.82 4.38
N LEU A 279 -8.40 5.65 3.66
CA LEU A 279 -9.87 5.66 3.72
C LEU A 279 -10.49 4.32 3.34
N ILE A 280 -9.96 3.65 2.31
CA ILE A 280 -10.42 2.31 1.93
C ILE A 280 -10.11 1.32 3.05
N GLY A 281 -8.87 1.32 3.57
CA GLY A 281 -8.42 0.35 4.57
C GLY A 281 -9.13 0.50 5.91
N GLU A 282 -9.32 1.72 6.39
CA GLU A 282 -10.09 2.00 7.62
C GLU A 282 -11.55 1.61 7.46
N GLY A 283 -12.19 1.99 6.34
CA GLY A 283 -13.56 1.61 6.07
C GLY A 283 -13.76 0.10 5.97
N LEU A 284 -12.82 -0.63 5.32
CA LEU A 284 -12.85 -2.09 5.29
C LEU A 284 -12.65 -2.69 6.69
N SER A 285 -11.73 -2.14 7.49
CA SER A 285 -11.48 -2.59 8.86
C SER A 285 -12.71 -2.44 9.74
N GLU A 286 -13.44 -1.34 9.60
CA GLU A 286 -14.69 -1.09 10.31
C GLU A 286 -15.81 -2.04 9.87
N LEU A 287 -15.99 -2.25 8.56
CA LEU A 287 -16.98 -3.17 8.02
C LEU A 287 -16.77 -4.62 8.46
N PHE A 288 -15.50 -5.05 8.57
CA PHE A 288 -15.16 -6.41 8.99
C PHE A 288 -15.09 -6.59 10.52
N ASN A 289 -15.28 -5.51 11.30
CA ASN A 289 -15.27 -5.59 12.77
C ASN A 289 -16.65 -5.93 13.32
N PRO A 290 -16.89 -7.17 13.79
CA PRO A 290 -18.21 -7.58 14.27
C PRO A 290 -18.64 -6.88 15.56
N ARG A 291 -17.73 -6.19 16.27
CA ARG A 291 -18.04 -5.49 17.53
C ARG A 291 -18.70 -4.13 17.33
N LEU A 292 -18.58 -3.54 16.14
CA LEU A 292 -19.17 -2.23 15.81
C LEU A 292 -20.54 -2.35 15.13
N GLN A 293 -21.02 -3.57 14.89
CA GLN A 293 -22.32 -3.86 14.26
C GLN A 293 -23.45 -4.09 15.27
N ARG A 294 -23.29 -3.67 16.56
CA ARG A 294 -24.32 -3.76 17.62
C ARG A 294 -24.86 -2.39 17.96
#